data_f2fce9c1a5fbd35953789e2909745f89
#
_entry.id   f2fce9c1a5fbd35953789e2909745f89
#
_cell.length_a   1.000
_cell.length_b   1.000
_cell.length_c   1.000
_cell.angle_alpha   90.00
_cell.angle_beta   90.00
_cell.angle_gamma   90.00
#
_symmetry.space_group_name_H-M   'P 1'
#
loop_
_entity.id
_entity.type
_entity.pdbx_description
1 polymer ?
#
loop_
_entity_poly.entity_id
_entity_poly.type
_entity_poly.pdbx_seq_one_letter_code
_entity_poly.pdbx_strand_id
1 'polypeptide(L)'
;ASKSDQARDETHAEKSLPESDETGAVDSKTKETTENPLLPQICKSLWAKLAVVLVVVALCCTLPYWWYFKRSVDLPEGVSYVDVTVPAGASGRAIANRIAQAGIGVSPDTLIGLLRVQGTALSIHAGRYRFTPGMTLADIVDKLQRSDVEKFSFRIADGMPLWELRKAVTALPDIEIKTAGMSDMQLRSVLGIQEPHLEGVFAPETYSFRTGLTDIDVYRAAYREQMRILNDEWEKKSPLAAVKTKYEALILASIIEKETSMRADRALVSSVFNNRLRLRMPLQTDPTIIYGIGESFDGNLKRRDLQQPG
;
A
#
# COMPACT_ATOMS: atom_id res chain seq x y z
N ALA A 1 -33.97 -26.93 22.65
CA ALA A 1 -34.44 -28.30 22.65
C ALA A 1 -33.26 -29.15 22.25
N SER A 2 -32.67 -29.77 23.11
CA SER A 2 -32.86 -31.01 23.83
C SER A 2 -31.84 -32.03 23.40
N LYS A 3 -30.86 -32.31 24.24
CA LYS A 3 -30.73 -33.49 25.11
C LYS A 3 -30.32 -34.73 24.28
N SER A 4 -29.46 -35.56 24.66
CA SER A 4 -28.95 -36.11 25.92
C SER A 4 -28.14 -37.35 25.54
N ASP A 5 -27.08 -37.61 26.15
CA ASP A 5 -26.87 -38.44 27.33
C ASP A 5 -26.40 -39.85 27.07
N GLN A 6 -25.36 -40.15 27.79
CA GLN A 6 -25.08 -41.32 28.64
C GLN A 6 -24.55 -42.59 27.95
N ALA A 7 -23.41 -43.08 28.28
CA ALA A 7 -22.77 -43.51 29.52
C ALA A 7 -22.87 -45.03 29.77
N ARG A 8 -21.79 -45.57 30.32
CA ARG A 8 -21.67 -46.79 31.12
C ARG A 8 -21.61 -48.13 30.36
N ASP A 9 -20.92 -49.16 30.77
CA ASP A 9 -20.38 -49.55 32.06
C ASP A 9 -19.46 -50.75 31.85
N GLU A 10 -18.40 -50.82 32.63
CA GLU A 10 -17.87 -51.92 33.47
C GLU A 10 -18.21 -53.36 33.12
N THR A 11 -17.34 -54.36 33.22
CA THR A 11 -16.88 -55.03 34.43
C THR A 11 -16.01 -56.27 34.15
N HIS A 12 -14.97 -56.40 34.96
CA HIS A 12 -14.46 -57.56 35.72
C HIS A 12 -14.54 -59.02 35.20
N ALA A 13 -13.42 -59.68 35.32
CA ALA A 13 -13.08 -60.81 36.27
C ALA A 13 -11.94 -61.60 35.69
N GLU A 14 -10.77 -61.70 36.28
CA GLU A 14 -10.27 -62.53 37.39
C GLU A 14 -10.57 -64.01 37.22
N LYS A 15 -9.49 -64.79 37.11
CA LYS A 15 -9.14 -66.00 37.97
C LYS A 15 -8.10 -66.88 37.33
N SER A 16 -6.99 -66.99 37.94
CA SER A 16 -6.41 -68.06 38.82
C SER A 16 -5.64 -69.17 38.12
N LEU A 17 -4.42 -69.27 38.63
CA LEU A 17 -3.49 -70.35 38.57
C LEU A 17 -4.09 -71.70 39.01
N PRO A 18 -3.43 -72.87 38.71
CA PRO A 18 -2.47 -73.33 39.61
C PRO A 18 -1.21 -74.08 39.00
N GLU A 19 -0.30 -74.23 39.87
CA GLU A 19 0.93 -74.90 40.02
C GLU A 19 0.92 -76.38 39.60
N SER A 20 2.05 -76.91 39.13
CA SER A 20 2.84 -78.00 39.70
C SER A 20 3.89 -78.51 38.70
N ASP A 21 5.06 -78.45 39.07
CA ASP A 21 6.11 -79.46 39.40
C ASP A 21 6.65 -80.35 38.31
N GLU A 22 7.91 -80.37 38.36
CA GLU A 22 8.97 -81.39 38.38
C GLU A 22 9.81 -81.62 37.12
N THR A 23 11.07 -81.38 37.36
CA THR A 23 12.30 -82.18 37.06
C THR A 23 12.58 -82.63 35.64
N GLY A 24 13.75 -82.20 35.19
CA GLY A 24 14.49 -82.82 34.09
C GLY A 24 15.76 -82.08 33.70
N ALA A 25 16.82 -82.30 34.41
CA ALA A 25 18.15 -81.87 34.03
C ALA A 25 18.57 -82.58 32.74
N VAL A 26 19.14 -81.87 31.77
CA VAL A 26 20.26 -82.31 30.91
C VAL A 26 20.89 -81.10 30.23
N ASP A 27 22.03 -80.83 30.67
CA ASP A 27 23.32 -80.56 30.01
C ASP A 27 23.32 -79.86 28.64
N SER A 28 24.08 -78.82 28.65
CA SER A 28 25.13 -78.49 27.74
C SER A 28 24.95 -77.52 26.58
N LYS A 29 25.99 -76.82 26.52
CA LYS A 29 26.56 -76.02 25.39
C LYS A 29 26.12 -74.62 25.27
N THR A 30 26.74 -73.81 26.10
CA THR A 30 27.19 -72.46 25.84
C THR A 30 27.72 -72.29 24.41
N LYS A 31 26.95 -71.76 23.54
CA LYS A 31 27.49 -71.05 22.34
C LYS A 31 27.81 -69.68 22.78
N GLU A 32 29.05 -69.42 23.11
CA GLU A 32 29.64 -68.09 23.13
C GLU A 32 29.48 -67.45 21.71
N THR A 33 28.49 -66.65 21.55
CA THR A 33 28.43 -65.70 20.43
C THR A 33 29.41 -64.62 20.78
N THR A 34 30.59 -64.69 20.24
CA THR A 34 31.60 -63.63 20.26
C THR A 34 31.03 -62.46 19.53
N GLU A 35 30.28 -61.62 20.21
CA GLU A 35 29.96 -60.30 19.73
C GLU A 35 31.26 -59.50 19.72
N ASN A 36 31.69 -59.16 18.53
CA ASN A 36 32.89 -58.39 18.28
C ASN A 36 32.64 -56.93 18.74
N PRO A 37 33.18 -56.51 19.91
CA PRO A 37 32.79 -55.18 20.49
C PRO A 37 33.31 -53.96 19.71
N LEU A 38 34.01 -54.18 18.61
CA LEU A 38 34.64 -53.14 17.81
C LEU A 38 33.69 -52.54 16.75
N LEU A 39 32.68 -53.27 16.29
CA LEU A 39 31.74 -52.84 15.25
C LEU A 39 30.87 -51.62 15.67
N PRO A 40 30.29 -51.56 16.88
CA PRO A 40 29.49 -50.38 17.28
C PRO A 40 30.34 -49.14 17.54
N GLN A 41 31.60 -49.26 17.92
CA GLN A 41 32.49 -48.12 18.14
C GLN A 41 33.00 -47.53 16.83
N ILE A 42 33.29 -48.33 15.82
CA ILE A 42 33.72 -47.89 14.50
C ILE A 42 32.55 -47.15 13.80
N CYS A 43 31.34 -47.69 13.91
CA CYS A 43 30.15 -47.06 13.33
C CYS A 43 29.84 -45.70 13.96
N LYS A 44 29.88 -45.58 15.31
CA LYS A 44 29.71 -44.31 16.03
C LYS A 44 30.81 -43.31 15.68
N SER A 45 32.05 -43.72 15.49
CA SER A 45 33.15 -42.84 15.07
C SER A 45 32.97 -42.34 13.63
N LEU A 46 32.46 -43.20 12.71
CA LEU A 46 32.18 -42.79 11.33
C LEU A 46 31.04 -41.77 11.25
N TRP A 47 29.94 -42.00 11.96
CA TRP A 47 28.81 -41.06 12.04
C TRP A 47 29.20 -39.73 12.68
N ALA A 48 30.05 -39.78 13.75
CA ALA A 48 30.59 -38.56 14.36
C ALA A 48 31.47 -37.77 13.39
N LYS A 49 32.30 -38.41 12.61
CA LYS A 49 33.15 -37.77 11.59
C LYS A 49 32.28 -37.19 10.45
N LEU A 50 31.26 -37.92 9.99
CA LEU A 50 30.32 -37.44 8.99
C LEU A 50 29.55 -36.22 9.49
N ALA A 51 29.07 -36.22 10.72
CA ALA A 51 28.39 -35.11 11.34
C ALA A 51 29.29 -33.87 11.43
N VAL A 52 30.55 -34.02 11.82
CA VAL A 52 31.54 -32.91 11.85
C VAL A 52 31.76 -32.35 10.44
N VAL A 53 31.93 -33.22 9.43
CA VAL A 53 32.10 -32.79 8.03
C VAL A 53 30.87 -32.01 7.56
N LEU A 54 29.65 -32.46 7.85
CA LEU A 54 28.41 -31.78 7.51
C LEU A 54 28.30 -30.40 8.21
N VAL A 55 28.66 -30.31 9.49
CA VAL A 55 28.69 -29.05 10.23
C VAL A 55 29.72 -28.10 9.62
N VAL A 56 30.91 -28.57 9.30
CA VAL A 56 31.95 -27.75 8.68
C VAL A 56 31.51 -27.25 7.30
N VAL A 57 30.92 -28.11 6.47
CA VAL A 57 30.37 -27.73 5.17
C VAL A 57 29.25 -26.70 5.33
N ALA A 58 28.33 -26.94 6.29
CA ALA A 58 27.28 -25.98 6.60
C ALA A 58 27.84 -24.62 7.03
N LEU A 59 28.84 -24.59 7.89
CA LEU A 59 29.52 -23.35 8.32
C LEU A 59 30.27 -22.70 7.17
N CYS A 60 30.98 -23.47 6.34
CA CYS A 60 31.67 -22.94 5.16
C CYS A 60 30.71 -22.34 4.12
N CYS A 61 29.49 -22.79 4.05
CA CYS A 61 28.47 -22.23 3.16
C CYS A 61 27.72 -21.07 3.80
N THR A 62 27.37 -21.18 5.10
CA THR A 62 26.53 -20.16 5.77
C THR A 62 27.32 -18.91 6.19
N LEU A 63 28.57 -19.06 6.63
CA LEU A 63 29.38 -17.90 7.06
C LEU A 63 29.70 -16.95 5.91
N PRO A 64 30.20 -17.37 4.73
CA PRO A 64 30.43 -16.50 3.59
C PRO A 64 29.12 -15.88 3.06
N TYR A 65 28.04 -16.69 3.03
CA TYR A 65 26.73 -16.19 2.67
C TYR A 65 26.29 -15.07 3.60
N TRP A 66 26.32 -15.28 4.91
CA TRP A 66 25.94 -14.29 5.91
C TRP A 66 26.83 -13.03 5.85
N TRP A 67 28.16 -13.19 5.68
CA TRP A 67 29.10 -12.10 5.55
C TRP A 67 28.85 -11.26 4.30
N TYR A 68 28.60 -11.92 3.17
CA TYR A 68 28.30 -11.26 1.89
C TYR A 68 27.00 -10.45 1.97
N PHE A 69 25.96 -10.97 2.62
CA PHE A 69 24.69 -10.28 2.79
C PHE A 69 24.71 -9.13 3.76
N LYS A 70 25.56 -9.18 4.78
CA LYS A 70 25.73 -8.15 5.80
C LYS A 70 26.75 -7.08 5.41
N ARG A 71 27.50 -7.28 4.33
CA ARG A 71 28.44 -6.28 3.83
C ARG A 71 27.64 -5.10 3.29
N SER A 72 28.05 -3.89 3.67
CA SER A 72 27.53 -2.65 3.08
C SER A 72 27.86 -2.61 1.60
N VAL A 73 26.91 -2.12 0.83
CA VAL A 73 27.05 -1.93 -0.60
C VAL A 73 27.77 -0.59 -0.84
N ASP A 74 28.76 -0.62 -1.72
CA ASP A 74 29.48 0.59 -2.08
C ASP A 74 28.61 1.48 -2.97
N LEU A 75 28.47 2.75 -2.60
CA LEU A 75 27.87 3.77 -3.45
C LEU A 75 28.97 4.61 -4.11
N PRO A 76 28.68 5.37 -5.17
CA PRO A 76 29.64 6.29 -5.78
C PRO A 76 30.21 7.28 -4.74
N GLU A 77 31.50 7.57 -4.83
CA GLU A 77 32.17 8.46 -3.89
C GLU A 77 31.55 9.87 -3.89
N GLY A 78 31.37 10.45 -2.72
CA GLY A 78 30.89 11.82 -2.55
C GLY A 78 29.38 12.01 -2.66
N VAL A 79 28.59 10.94 -2.81
CA VAL A 79 27.11 11.03 -2.89
C VAL A 79 26.48 10.62 -1.56
N SER A 80 25.56 11.45 -1.07
CA SER A 80 24.80 11.15 0.15
C SER A 80 23.66 10.16 -0.08
N TYR A 81 23.22 9.97 -1.30
CA TYR A 81 22.22 8.97 -1.72
C TYR A 81 22.23 8.78 -3.24
N VAL A 82 21.70 7.66 -3.70
CA VAL A 82 21.48 7.36 -5.12
C VAL A 82 20.00 7.05 -5.33
N ASP A 83 19.35 7.78 -6.22
CA ASP A 83 17.96 7.55 -6.60
C ASP A 83 17.89 6.69 -7.87
N VAL A 84 17.12 5.60 -7.81
CA VAL A 84 16.89 4.71 -8.95
C VAL A 84 15.41 4.66 -9.25
N THR A 85 15.02 5.10 -10.46
CA THR A 85 13.63 5.04 -10.90
C THR A 85 13.33 3.70 -11.56
N VAL A 86 12.36 2.99 -10.99
CA VAL A 86 11.81 1.73 -11.52
C VAL A 86 10.53 2.04 -12.27
N PRO A 87 10.48 1.84 -13.61
CA PRO A 87 9.27 2.08 -14.39
C PRO A 87 8.21 0.98 -14.15
N ALA A 88 6.95 1.31 -14.42
CA ALA A 88 5.86 0.35 -14.35
C ALA A 88 6.11 -0.84 -15.29
N GLY A 89 5.88 -2.05 -14.79
CA GLY A 89 6.06 -3.29 -15.55
C GLY A 89 7.51 -3.71 -15.80
N ALA A 90 8.50 -3.07 -15.14
CA ALA A 90 9.90 -3.48 -15.27
C ALA A 90 10.11 -4.90 -14.74
N SER A 91 10.83 -5.73 -15.52
CA SER A 91 11.24 -7.05 -15.03
C SER A 91 12.31 -6.95 -13.95
N GLY A 92 12.40 -7.96 -13.06
CA GLY A 92 13.43 -8.02 -12.01
C GLY A 92 14.86 -7.86 -12.57
N ARG A 93 15.13 -8.37 -13.80
CA ARG A 93 16.42 -8.17 -14.48
C ARG A 93 16.65 -6.71 -14.87
N ALA A 94 15.64 -6.05 -15.40
CA ALA A 94 15.72 -4.63 -15.76
C ALA A 94 15.96 -3.76 -14.50
N ILE A 95 15.32 -4.08 -13.38
CA ILE A 95 15.51 -3.39 -12.11
C ILE A 95 16.94 -3.58 -11.59
N ALA A 96 17.43 -4.82 -11.56
CA ALA A 96 18.78 -5.13 -11.10
C ALA A 96 19.85 -4.43 -11.96
N ASN A 97 19.68 -4.41 -13.28
CA ASN A 97 20.58 -3.70 -14.19
C ASN A 97 20.56 -2.18 -13.95
N ARG A 98 19.39 -1.57 -13.69
CA ARG A 98 19.30 -0.14 -13.37
C ARG A 98 20.01 0.22 -12.07
N ILE A 99 19.86 -0.63 -11.03
CA ILE A 99 20.53 -0.45 -9.75
C ILE A 99 22.06 -0.50 -9.95
N ALA A 100 22.57 -1.47 -10.69
CA ALA A 100 24.00 -1.56 -10.99
C ALA A 100 24.50 -0.38 -11.83
N GLN A 101 23.73 0.05 -12.86
CA GLN A 101 24.07 1.20 -13.72
C GLN A 101 24.07 2.52 -12.94
N ALA A 102 23.33 2.62 -11.85
CA ALA A 102 23.36 3.79 -10.97
C ALA A 102 24.62 3.86 -10.08
N GLY A 103 25.58 2.94 -10.26
CA GLY A 103 26.85 2.91 -9.53
C GLY A 103 26.75 2.25 -8.15
N ILE A 104 25.64 1.57 -7.88
CA ILE A 104 25.49 0.80 -6.63
C ILE A 104 26.25 -0.51 -6.81
N GLY A 105 27.24 -0.78 -5.94
CA GLY A 105 28.18 -1.90 -6.02
C GLY A 105 27.52 -3.28 -5.81
N VAL A 106 26.46 -3.58 -6.56
CA VAL A 106 25.71 -4.84 -6.53
C VAL A 106 25.77 -5.52 -7.88
N SER A 107 26.12 -6.81 -7.89
CA SER A 107 26.03 -7.61 -9.12
C SER A 107 24.57 -7.84 -9.50
N PRO A 108 24.14 -7.51 -10.74
CA PRO A 108 22.78 -7.76 -11.20
C PRO A 108 22.33 -9.21 -11.05
N ASP A 109 23.21 -10.17 -11.37
CA ASP A 109 22.87 -11.59 -11.29
C ASP A 109 22.63 -12.06 -9.85
N THR A 110 23.40 -11.55 -8.90
CA THR A 110 23.19 -11.80 -7.47
C THR A 110 21.87 -11.25 -7.00
N LEU A 111 21.57 -10.00 -7.34
CA LEU A 111 20.29 -9.35 -6.95
C LEU A 111 19.09 -10.09 -7.56
N ILE A 112 19.18 -10.49 -8.82
CA ILE A 112 18.13 -11.28 -9.49
C ILE A 112 17.95 -12.64 -8.81
N GLY A 113 19.06 -13.32 -8.50
CA GLY A 113 19.04 -14.61 -7.80
C GLY A 113 18.28 -14.51 -6.49
N LEU A 114 18.55 -13.48 -5.70
CA LEU A 114 17.89 -13.22 -4.42
C LEU A 114 16.39 -12.92 -4.57
N LEU A 115 16.06 -12.01 -5.48
CA LEU A 115 14.66 -11.66 -5.75
C LEU A 115 13.85 -12.89 -6.21
N ARG A 116 14.46 -13.84 -6.91
CA ARG A 116 13.82 -15.09 -7.33
C ARG A 116 13.63 -16.07 -6.17
N VAL A 117 14.68 -16.26 -5.36
CA VAL A 117 14.61 -17.15 -4.19
C VAL A 117 13.52 -16.70 -3.20
N GLN A 118 13.35 -15.39 -3.07
CA GLN A 118 12.32 -14.82 -2.19
C GLN A 118 10.95 -14.67 -2.85
N GLY A 119 10.81 -15.07 -4.13
CA GLY A 119 9.53 -15.02 -4.84
C GLY A 119 9.00 -13.63 -5.18
N THR A 120 9.81 -12.58 -5.01
CA THR A 120 9.37 -11.18 -5.07
C THR A 120 9.73 -10.46 -6.37
N ALA A 121 10.39 -11.15 -7.30
CA ALA A 121 10.83 -10.56 -8.57
C ALA A 121 9.69 -9.95 -9.43
N LEU A 122 8.43 -10.31 -9.15
CA LEU A 122 7.23 -9.84 -9.87
C LEU A 122 6.39 -8.82 -9.11
N SER A 123 6.72 -8.53 -7.84
CA SER A 123 5.90 -7.67 -6.96
C SER A 123 6.51 -6.29 -6.68
N ILE A 124 7.62 -5.95 -7.33
CA ILE A 124 8.28 -4.65 -7.13
C ILE A 124 7.47 -3.56 -7.80
N HIS A 125 7.02 -2.59 -7.01
CA HIS A 125 6.24 -1.46 -7.52
C HIS A 125 7.12 -0.46 -8.27
N ALA A 126 6.52 0.19 -9.27
CA ALA A 126 7.13 1.33 -9.93
C ALA A 126 7.32 2.48 -8.94
N GLY A 127 8.38 3.27 -9.14
CA GLY A 127 8.67 4.42 -8.31
C GLY A 127 10.16 4.71 -8.20
N ARG A 128 10.48 5.75 -7.45
CA ARG A 128 11.85 6.13 -7.17
C ARG A 128 12.30 5.54 -5.84
N TYR A 129 13.32 4.70 -5.89
CA TYR A 129 13.95 4.08 -4.73
C TYR A 129 15.22 4.84 -4.37
N ARG A 130 15.34 5.30 -3.14
CA ARG A 130 16.52 5.96 -2.62
C ARG A 130 17.40 4.99 -1.86
N PHE A 131 18.65 4.90 -2.26
CA PHE A 131 19.67 4.09 -1.61
C PHE A 131 20.69 4.99 -0.93
N THR A 132 21.00 4.71 0.34
CA THR A 132 21.92 5.49 1.16
C THR A 132 23.19 4.70 1.50
N PRO A 133 24.30 5.37 1.77
CA PRO A 133 25.52 4.71 2.21
C PRO A 133 25.28 3.84 3.45
N GLY A 134 25.96 2.69 3.51
CA GLY A 134 25.84 1.75 4.62
C GLY A 134 24.70 0.73 4.49
N MET A 135 23.83 0.85 3.48
CA MET A 135 22.84 -0.20 3.20
C MET A 135 23.53 -1.49 2.78
N THR A 136 23.01 -2.60 3.28
CA THR A 136 23.45 -3.93 2.87
C THR A 136 22.64 -4.43 1.67
N LEU A 137 23.11 -5.50 1.03
CA LEU A 137 22.33 -6.15 -0.03
C LEU A 137 20.97 -6.66 0.47
N ALA A 138 20.90 -7.10 1.73
CA ALA A 138 19.65 -7.50 2.37
C ALA A 138 18.69 -6.31 2.51
N ASP A 139 19.18 -5.13 2.89
CA ASP A 139 18.38 -3.91 3.00
C ASP A 139 17.84 -3.46 1.64
N ILE A 140 18.65 -3.57 0.58
CA ILE A 140 18.23 -3.27 -0.79
C ILE A 140 17.07 -4.18 -1.20
N VAL A 141 17.20 -5.49 -0.96
CA VAL A 141 16.15 -6.47 -1.28
C VAL A 141 14.89 -6.21 -0.47
N ASP A 142 15.00 -5.98 0.84
CA ASP A 142 13.87 -5.66 1.72
C ASP A 142 13.16 -4.38 1.28
N LYS A 143 13.92 -3.33 0.93
CA LYS A 143 13.38 -2.07 0.40
C LYS A 143 12.58 -2.27 -0.88
N LEU A 144 13.09 -3.08 -1.81
CA LEU A 144 12.40 -3.40 -3.05
C LEU A 144 11.12 -4.24 -2.79
N GLN A 145 11.18 -5.19 -1.87
CA GLN A 145 10.05 -6.04 -1.49
C GLN A 145 8.91 -5.27 -0.85
N ARG A 146 9.23 -4.41 0.11
CA ARG A 146 8.24 -3.56 0.79
C ARG A 146 7.74 -2.44 -0.11
N SER A 147 8.30 -2.31 -1.31
CA SER A 147 7.99 -1.20 -2.21
C SER A 147 8.15 0.15 -1.50
N ASP A 148 9.26 0.26 -0.72
CA ASP A 148 9.60 1.46 0.02
C ASP A 148 10.18 2.51 -0.92
N VAL A 149 9.28 3.09 -1.72
CA VAL A 149 9.57 4.16 -2.67
C VAL A 149 9.43 5.52 -2.00
N GLU A 150 10.14 6.50 -2.54
CA GLU A 150 9.99 7.89 -2.13
C GLU A 150 8.55 8.34 -2.27
N LYS A 151 8.10 9.15 -1.33
CA LYS A 151 6.75 9.72 -1.29
C LYS A 151 6.83 11.23 -1.42
N PHE A 152 5.80 11.80 -2.00
CA PHE A 152 5.59 13.25 -2.01
C PHE A 152 4.20 13.56 -1.46
N SER A 153 4.06 14.76 -0.91
CA SER A 153 2.78 15.26 -0.43
C SER A 153 2.23 16.27 -1.43
N PHE A 154 0.93 16.17 -1.71
CA PHE A 154 0.20 17.11 -2.53
C PHE A 154 -1.04 17.57 -1.79
N ARG A 155 -1.21 18.88 -1.65
CA ARG A 155 -2.36 19.47 -0.97
C ARG A 155 -3.30 20.11 -1.99
N ILE A 156 -4.56 19.70 -1.95
CA ILE A 156 -5.67 20.40 -2.58
C ILE A 156 -6.24 21.34 -1.53
N ALA A 157 -6.18 22.64 -1.77
CA ALA A 157 -6.66 23.63 -0.82
C ALA A 157 -8.21 23.71 -0.83
N ASP A 158 -8.79 24.11 0.31
CA ASP A 158 -10.22 24.37 0.40
C ASP A 158 -10.63 25.43 -0.65
N GLY A 159 -11.70 25.16 -1.38
CA GLY A 159 -12.21 26.04 -2.42
C GLY A 159 -11.30 26.22 -3.64
N MET A 160 -10.27 25.39 -3.86
CA MET A 160 -9.43 25.42 -5.06
C MET A 160 -10.29 25.12 -6.30
N PRO A 161 -10.34 26.00 -7.31
CA PRO A 161 -11.10 25.75 -8.53
C PRO A 161 -10.38 24.70 -9.41
N LEU A 162 -11.14 24.05 -10.28
CA LEU A 162 -10.64 22.95 -11.12
C LEU A 162 -9.42 23.36 -11.98
N TRP A 163 -9.41 24.55 -12.55
CA TRP A 163 -8.29 25.01 -13.40
C TRP A 163 -6.98 25.15 -12.61
N GLU A 164 -7.05 25.64 -11.36
CA GLU A 164 -5.87 25.69 -10.47
C GLU A 164 -5.41 24.28 -10.08
N LEU A 165 -6.35 23.38 -9.76
CA LEU A 165 -6.06 22.00 -9.46
C LEU A 165 -5.35 21.32 -10.64
N ARG A 166 -5.85 21.49 -11.86
CA ARG A 166 -5.23 20.94 -13.07
C ARG A 166 -3.81 21.46 -13.28
N LYS A 167 -3.61 22.76 -13.11
CA LYS A 167 -2.29 23.39 -13.18
C LYS A 167 -1.35 22.84 -12.12
N ALA A 168 -1.80 22.73 -10.88
CA ALA A 168 -1.02 22.21 -9.76
C ALA A 168 -0.65 20.73 -9.96
N VAL A 169 -1.58 19.89 -10.41
CA VAL A 169 -1.32 18.46 -10.69
C VAL A 169 -0.33 18.31 -11.85
N THR A 170 -0.46 19.11 -12.91
CA THR A 170 0.49 19.06 -14.04
C THR A 170 1.90 19.48 -13.63
N ALA A 171 2.06 20.29 -12.60
CA ALA A 171 3.34 20.75 -12.08
C ALA A 171 3.98 19.79 -11.06
N LEU A 172 3.31 18.68 -10.69
CA LEU A 172 3.82 17.73 -9.72
C LEU A 172 5.08 17.04 -10.23
N PRO A 173 6.13 16.97 -9.39
CA PRO A 173 7.33 16.22 -9.75
C PRO A 173 7.09 14.70 -9.67
N ASP A 174 7.86 13.95 -10.43
CA ASP A 174 7.95 12.49 -10.28
C ASP A 174 6.66 11.68 -10.53
N ILE A 175 5.69 12.26 -11.22
CA ILE A 175 4.52 11.55 -11.72
C ILE A 175 4.47 11.61 -13.25
N GLU A 176 3.82 10.61 -13.85
CA GLU A 176 3.57 10.59 -15.29
C GLU A 176 2.30 11.37 -15.61
N ILE A 177 2.43 12.45 -16.38
CA ILE A 177 1.30 13.28 -16.79
C ILE A 177 0.63 12.67 -18.02
N LYS A 178 -0.58 12.15 -17.86
CA LYS A 178 -1.41 11.55 -18.91
C LYS A 178 -2.59 12.41 -19.34
N THR A 179 -2.98 13.38 -18.49
CA THR A 179 -4.18 14.21 -18.72
C THR A 179 -3.88 15.56 -19.33
N ALA A 180 -2.61 15.84 -19.67
CA ALA A 180 -2.23 17.10 -20.31
C ALA A 180 -3.03 17.33 -21.61
N GLY A 181 -3.63 18.51 -21.76
CA GLY A 181 -4.41 18.88 -22.93
C GLY A 181 -5.79 18.20 -23.05
N MET A 182 -6.19 17.34 -22.14
CA MET A 182 -7.55 16.80 -22.12
C MET A 182 -8.58 17.89 -21.79
N SER A 183 -9.71 17.88 -22.47
CA SER A 183 -10.89 18.64 -22.05
C SER A 183 -11.48 18.03 -20.76
N ASP A 184 -12.32 18.81 -20.05
CA ASP A 184 -12.99 18.32 -18.84
C ASP A 184 -13.89 17.09 -19.12
N MET A 185 -14.50 17.04 -20.29
CA MET A 185 -15.29 15.88 -20.74
C MET A 185 -14.41 14.62 -20.91
N GLN A 186 -13.23 14.78 -21.51
CA GLN A 186 -12.28 13.66 -21.67
C GLN A 186 -11.72 13.22 -20.32
N LEU A 187 -11.33 14.15 -19.46
CA LEU A 187 -10.84 13.86 -18.12
C LEU A 187 -11.92 13.12 -17.31
N ARG A 188 -13.16 13.62 -17.33
CA ARG A 188 -14.30 12.97 -16.69
C ARG A 188 -14.48 11.52 -17.15
N SER A 189 -14.41 11.29 -18.46
CA SER A 189 -14.54 9.96 -19.06
C SER A 189 -13.43 9.01 -18.61
N VAL A 190 -12.17 9.46 -18.63
CA VAL A 190 -11.01 8.67 -18.19
C VAL A 190 -11.06 8.33 -16.70
N LEU A 191 -11.57 9.24 -15.89
CA LEU A 191 -11.74 9.03 -14.45
C LEU A 191 -12.96 8.18 -14.11
N GLY A 192 -13.93 8.03 -15.02
CA GLY A 192 -15.19 7.33 -14.80
C GLY A 192 -16.16 8.08 -13.89
N ILE A 193 -16.05 9.42 -13.85
CA ILE A 193 -16.87 10.29 -12.98
C ILE A 193 -18.27 10.45 -13.58
N GLN A 194 -19.30 10.25 -12.77
CA GLN A 194 -20.69 10.29 -13.17
C GLN A 194 -21.30 11.70 -13.09
N GLU A 195 -20.77 12.54 -12.23
CA GLU A 195 -21.22 13.90 -12.05
C GLU A 195 -21.09 14.69 -13.34
N PRO A 196 -22.03 15.63 -13.65
CA PRO A 196 -22.03 16.37 -14.91
C PRO A 196 -20.77 17.24 -15.11
N HIS A 197 -20.23 17.79 -14.03
CA HIS A 197 -19.07 18.67 -14.04
C HIS A 197 -18.02 18.18 -13.05
N LEU A 198 -16.74 18.50 -13.33
CA LEU A 198 -15.61 18.14 -12.48
C LEU A 198 -15.34 19.14 -11.35
N GLU A 199 -15.99 20.31 -11.37
CA GLU A 199 -15.84 21.28 -10.29
C GLU A 199 -16.40 20.74 -8.97
N GLY A 200 -15.61 20.86 -7.89
CA GLY A 200 -15.99 20.43 -6.54
C GLY A 200 -15.96 18.93 -6.27
N VAL A 201 -15.66 18.08 -7.29
CA VAL A 201 -15.69 16.62 -7.10
C VAL A 201 -14.38 16.05 -6.56
N PHE A 202 -13.40 16.87 -6.29
CA PHE A 202 -12.09 16.48 -5.73
C PHE A 202 -11.96 17.04 -4.31
N ALA A 203 -11.82 16.16 -3.31
CA ALA A 203 -11.77 16.58 -1.93
C ALA A 203 -10.55 17.44 -1.61
N PRO A 204 -10.72 18.56 -0.92
CA PRO A 204 -9.61 19.34 -0.39
C PRO A 204 -8.99 18.61 0.81
N GLU A 205 -7.80 18.06 0.59
CA GLU A 205 -7.07 17.28 1.59
C GLU A 205 -5.57 17.27 1.24
N THR A 206 -4.75 16.84 2.19
CA THR A 206 -3.33 16.58 1.95
C THR A 206 -3.13 15.09 1.67
N TYR A 207 -2.77 14.79 0.44
CA TYR A 207 -2.55 13.43 -0.04
C TYR A 207 -1.06 13.08 0.01
N SER A 208 -0.74 11.85 0.39
CA SER A 208 0.61 11.30 0.31
C SER A 208 0.65 10.26 -0.81
N PHE A 209 1.41 10.55 -1.84
CA PHE A 209 1.57 9.68 -3.01
C PHE A 209 2.96 9.09 -3.09
N ARG A 210 3.06 7.89 -3.64
CA ARG A 210 4.33 7.30 -4.04
C ARG A 210 4.76 7.86 -5.40
N THR A 211 6.06 7.99 -5.61
CA THR A 211 6.62 8.29 -6.94
C THR A 211 6.27 7.17 -7.92
N GLY A 212 6.20 7.48 -9.22
CA GLY A 212 5.87 6.52 -10.27
C GLY A 212 4.38 6.29 -10.51
N LEU A 213 3.51 7.05 -9.85
CA LEU A 213 2.08 7.13 -10.14
C LEU A 213 1.81 8.06 -11.32
N THR A 214 0.57 8.03 -11.82
CA THR A 214 0.08 8.95 -12.84
C THR A 214 -0.77 10.06 -12.20
N ASP A 215 -0.94 11.15 -12.90
CA ASP A 215 -1.88 12.22 -12.51
C ASP A 215 -3.34 11.71 -12.40
N ILE A 216 -3.71 10.69 -13.19
CA ILE A 216 -4.99 9.99 -13.09
C ILE A 216 -5.18 9.40 -11.68
N ASP A 217 -4.13 8.86 -11.08
CA ASP A 217 -4.19 8.26 -9.74
C ASP A 217 -4.41 9.34 -8.68
N VAL A 218 -3.84 10.54 -8.87
CA VAL A 218 -4.06 11.70 -7.99
C VAL A 218 -5.53 12.13 -8.03
N TYR A 219 -6.08 12.35 -9.24
CA TYR A 219 -7.49 12.69 -9.39
C TYR A 219 -8.43 11.63 -8.82
N ARG A 220 -8.15 10.35 -9.08
CA ARG A 220 -8.96 9.24 -8.55
C ARG A 220 -8.95 9.16 -7.02
N ALA A 221 -7.81 9.44 -6.40
CA ALA A 221 -7.72 9.47 -4.94
C ALA A 221 -8.59 10.60 -4.36
N ALA A 222 -8.46 11.80 -4.92
CA ALA A 222 -9.24 12.96 -4.49
C ALA A 222 -10.75 12.79 -4.75
N TYR A 223 -11.14 12.23 -5.89
CA TYR A 223 -12.53 11.92 -6.19
C TYR A 223 -13.13 10.88 -5.23
N ARG A 224 -12.42 9.79 -4.98
CA ARG A 224 -12.90 8.77 -4.04
C ARG A 224 -13.11 9.33 -2.64
N GLU A 225 -12.21 10.18 -2.19
CA GLU A 225 -12.34 10.82 -0.88
C GLU A 225 -13.53 11.78 -0.84
N GLN A 226 -13.72 12.59 -1.90
CA GLN A 226 -14.91 13.46 -2.00
C GLN A 226 -16.20 12.66 -1.96
N MET A 227 -16.28 11.55 -2.69
CA MET A 227 -17.48 10.70 -2.70
C MET A 227 -17.70 10.02 -1.35
N ARG A 228 -16.64 9.64 -0.65
CA ARG A 228 -16.74 9.10 0.71
C ARG A 228 -17.33 10.15 1.65
N ILE A 229 -16.76 11.36 1.69
CA ILE A 229 -17.23 12.46 2.53
C ILE A 229 -18.69 12.80 2.20
N LEU A 230 -19.01 12.95 0.91
CA LEU A 230 -20.34 13.28 0.46
C LEU A 230 -21.39 12.22 0.85
N ASN A 231 -21.03 10.94 0.76
CA ASN A 231 -21.91 9.86 1.20
C ASN A 231 -22.13 9.90 2.71
N ASP A 232 -21.07 10.05 3.49
CA ASP A 232 -21.13 10.08 4.96
C ASP A 232 -21.96 11.27 5.46
N GLU A 233 -21.83 12.43 4.84
CA GLU A 233 -22.58 13.62 5.20
C GLU A 233 -24.03 13.59 4.69
N TRP A 234 -24.27 12.95 3.55
CA TRP A 234 -25.63 12.79 3.04
C TRP A 234 -26.52 11.98 3.98
N GLU A 235 -25.99 10.93 4.61
CA GLU A 235 -26.74 10.14 5.59
C GLU A 235 -27.15 10.97 6.83
N LYS A 236 -26.40 12.03 7.14
CA LYS A 236 -26.67 12.96 8.25
C LYS A 236 -27.51 14.16 7.83
N LYS A 237 -27.93 14.20 6.57
CA LYS A 237 -28.64 15.35 6.00
C LYS A 237 -29.90 15.71 6.81
N SER A 238 -30.03 16.98 7.17
CA SER A 238 -31.25 17.49 7.81
C SER A 238 -32.48 17.29 6.89
N PRO A 239 -33.63 16.86 7.42
CA PRO A 239 -34.88 16.83 6.69
C PRO A 239 -35.30 18.21 6.14
N LEU A 240 -34.79 19.29 6.76
CA LEU A 240 -35.07 20.67 6.36
C LEU A 240 -34.17 21.16 5.22
N ALA A 241 -33.17 20.38 4.79
CA ALA A 241 -32.31 20.77 3.66
C ALA A 241 -33.10 20.80 2.35
N ALA A 242 -32.93 21.87 1.60
CA ALA A 242 -33.65 22.09 0.33
C ALA A 242 -33.12 21.23 -0.83
N VAL A 243 -31.87 20.74 -0.71
CA VAL A 243 -31.22 19.91 -1.72
C VAL A 243 -31.81 18.50 -1.78
N LYS A 244 -32.01 17.98 -3.00
CA LYS A 244 -32.68 16.71 -3.28
C LYS A 244 -31.72 15.59 -3.64
N THR A 245 -30.53 15.92 -4.14
CA THR A 245 -29.52 14.98 -4.58
C THR A 245 -28.19 15.26 -3.89
N LYS A 246 -27.30 14.24 -3.85
CA LYS A 246 -25.93 14.41 -3.33
C LYS A 246 -25.16 15.47 -4.11
N TYR A 247 -25.35 15.52 -5.42
CA TYR A 247 -24.69 16.50 -6.28
C TYR A 247 -25.17 17.93 -6.01
N GLU A 248 -26.48 18.13 -5.81
CA GLU A 248 -26.99 19.46 -5.37
C GLU A 248 -26.42 19.87 -4.00
N ALA A 249 -26.24 18.94 -3.08
CA ALA A 249 -25.61 19.20 -1.79
C ALA A 249 -24.14 19.64 -1.97
N LEU A 250 -23.41 18.98 -2.86
CA LEU A 250 -22.04 19.34 -3.20
C LEU A 250 -21.95 20.74 -3.81
N ILE A 251 -22.84 21.07 -4.75
CA ILE A 251 -22.92 22.42 -5.36
C ILE A 251 -23.20 23.47 -4.26
N LEU A 252 -24.17 23.23 -3.40
CA LEU A 252 -24.49 24.18 -2.34
C LEU A 252 -23.32 24.36 -1.36
N ALA A 253 -22.65 23.27 -1.02
CA ALA A 253 -21.46 23.30 -0.17
C ALA A 253 -20.32 24.12 -0.79
N SER A 254 -20.07 23.98 -2.09
CA SER A 254 -19.04 24.76 -2.80
C SER A 254 -19.32 26.26 -2.80
N ILE A 255 -20.59 26.64 -2.90
CA ILE A 255 -21.02 28.06 -2.82
C ILE A 255 -20.79 28.59 -1.39
N ILE A 256 -21.19 27.81 -0.36
CA ILE A 256 -20.99 28.19 1.05
C ILE A 256 -19.50 28.34 1.37
N GLU A 257 -18.65 27.43 0.87
CA GLU A 257 -17.21 27.49 1.04
C GLU A 257 -16.59 28.78 0.49
N LYS A 258 -17.10 29.23 -0.64
CA LYS A 258 -16.63 30.47 -1.28
C LYS A 258 -17.24 31.75 -0.69
N GLU A 259 -18.40 31.66 -0.04
CA GLU A 259 -19.07 32.80 0.56
C GLU A 259 -18.41 33.20 1.89
N THR A 260 -17.97 32.25 2.68
CA THR A 260 -17.34 32.53 3.97
C THR A 260 -16.18 31.59 4.30
N SER A 261 -15.06 32.18 4.69
CA SER A 261 -13.92 31.46 5.25
C SER A 261 -14.11 31.10 6.74
N MET A 262 -15.09 31.73 7.40
CA MET A 262 -15.33 31.55 8.84
C MET A 262 -16.25 30.35 9.09
N ARG A 263 -15.74 29.34 9.76
CA ARG A 263 -16.52 28.13 10.10
C ARG A 263 -17.78 28.43 10.91
N ALA A 264 -17.73 29.43 11.79
CA ALA A 264 -18.86 29.83 12.62
C ALA A 264 -20.05 30.34 11.78
N ASP A 265 -19.80 30.98 10.65
CA ASP A 265 -20.83 31.58 9.81
C ASP A 265 -21.44 30.60 8.80
N ARG A 266 -20.78 29.45 8.54
CA ARG A 266 -21.25 28.48 7.54
C ARG A 266 -22.67 27.99 7.76
N ALA A 267 -23.05 27.78 9.02
CA ALA A 267 -24.41 27.34 9.36
C ALA A 267 -25.45 28.41 9.03
N LEU A 268 -25.14 29.67 9.31
CA LEU A 268 -26.01 30.82 9.01
C LEU A 268 -26.15 31.02 7.49
N VAL A 269 -25.04 31.05 6.75
CA VAL A 269 -25.02 31.16 5.29
C VAL A 269 -25.81 30.00 4.66
N SER A 270 -25.59 28.75 5.13
CA SER A 270 -26.34 27.57 4.71
C SER A 270 -27.83 27.73 4.93
N SER A 271 -28.25 28.28 6.08
CA SER A 271 -29.67 28.49 6.39
C SER A 271 -30.32 29.50 5.44
N VAL A 272 -29.60 30.57 5.10
CA VAL A 272 -30.07 31.58 4.13
C VAL A 272 -30.29 30.95 2.75
N PHE A 273 -29.29 30.20 2.23
CA PHE A 273 -29.40 29.57 0.93
C PHE A 273 -30.50 28.49 0.89
N ASN A 274 -30.62 27.66 1.92
CA ASN A 274 -31.72 26.69 2.00
C ASN A 274 -33.09 27.38 2.02
N ASN A 275 -33.23 28.51 2.70
CA ASN A 275 -34.47 29.32 2.70
C ASN A 275 -34.76 29.85 1.30
N ARG A 276 -33.79 30.46 0.62
CA ARG A 276 -33.93 30.98 -0.74
C ARG A 276 -34.36 29.88 -1.72
N LEU A 277 -33.70 28.70 -1.67
CA LEU A 277 -34.05 27.56 -2.50
C LEU A 277 -35.48 27.09 -2.26
N ARG A 278 -35.95 27.00 -0.99
CA ARG A 278 -37.34 26.64 -0.65
C ARG A 278 -38.34 27.64 -1.20
N LEU A 279 -38.02 28.93 -1.16
CA LEU A 279 -38.84 30.00 -1.65
C LEU A 279 -38.69 30.23 -3.17
N ARG A 280 -37.87 29.44 -3.86
CA ARG A 280 -37.54 29.58 -5.28
C ARG A 280 -36.95 30.98 -5.63
N MET A 281 -36.21 31.53 -4.71
CA MET A 281 -35.48 32.78 -4.88
C MET A 281 -34.09 32.52 -5.48
N PRO A 282 -33.56 33.39 -6.32
CA PRO A 282 -32.17 33.35 -6.74
C PRO A 282 -31.22 33.40 -5.53
N LEU A 283 -30.11 32.67 -5.57
CA LEU A 283 -29.13 32.67 -4.48
C LEU A 283 -28.44 34.03 -4.33
N GLN A 284 -28.21 34.75 -5.42
CA GLN A 284 -27.60 36.06 -5.47
C GLN A 284 -26.30 36.13 -4.67
N THR A 285 -25.33 35.36 -5.07
CA THR A 285 -24.05 35.23 -4.41
C THR A 285 -22.93 35.50 -5.40
N ASP A 286 -21.96 36.32 -5.02
CA ASP A 286 -20.82 36.71 -5.84
C ASP A 286 -19.97 35.54 -6.32
N PRO A 287 -19.70 34.50 -5.49
CA PRO A 287 -18.97 33.33 -5.92
C PRO A 287 -19.48 32.65 -7.19
N THR A 288 -20.80 32.63 -7.43
CA THR A 288 -21.35 32.01 -8.65
C THR A 288 -21.03 32.81 -9.90
N ILE A 289 -21.00 34.14 -9.78
CA ILE A 289 -20.64 35.05 -10.88
C ILE A 289 -19.13 34.95 -11.16
N ILE A 290 -18.31 34.98 -10.12
CA ILE A 290 -16.86 34.82 -10.22
C ILE A 290 -16.52 33.48 -10.91
N TYR A 291 -17.20 32.40 -10.53
CA TYR A 291 -17.04 31.13 -11.17
C TYR A 291 -17.41 31.14 -12.66
N GLY A 292 -18.52 31.82 -13.02
CA GLY A 292 -18.94 32.02 -14.42
C GLY A 292 -17.94 32.79 -15.25
N ILE A 293 -17.23 33.77 -14.67
CA ILE A 293 -16.13 34.49 -15.32
C ILE A 293 -14.89 33.60 -15.51
N GLY A 294 -14.66 32.72 -14.57
CA GLY A 294 -13.54 31.73 -14.61
C GLY A 294 -12.16 32.37 -14.48
N GLU A 295 -11.17 31.83 -15.19
CA GLU A 295 -9.76 32.24 -15.12
C GLU A 295 -9.53 33.72 -15.51
N SER A 296 -10.45 34.33 -16.21
CA SER A 296 -10.37 35.76 -16.63
C SER A 296 -10.77 36.75 -15.53
N PHE A 297 -11.21 36.28 -14.36
CA PHE A 297 -11.56 37.12 -13.23
C PHE A 297 -10.35 37.91 -12.70
N ASP A 298 -10.41 39.23 -12.74
CA ASP A 298 -9.30 40.11 -12.35
C ASP A 298 -9.29 40.49 -10.85
N GLY A 299 -10.14 39.83 -10.03
CA GLY A 299 -10.27 40.12 -8.60
C GLY A 299 -11.27 41.20 -8.26
N ASN A 300 -11.93 41.84 -9.25
CA ASN A 300 -12.89 42.93 -9.04
C ASN A 300 -14.16 42.73 -9.84
N LEU A 301 -15.29 42.45 -9.16
CA LEU A 301 -16.61 42.34 -9.77
C LEU A 301 -17.11 43.70 -10.21
N LYS A 302 -17.41 43.82 -11.49
CA LYS A 302 -17.95 45.04 -12.10
C LYS A 302 -19.47 44.91 -12.28
N ARG A 303 -20.16 46.02 -12.28
CA ARG A 303 -21.62 46.04 -12.45
C ARG A 303 -22.12 45.34 -13.72
N ARG A 304 -21.31 45.32 -14.77
CA ARG A 304 -21.58 44.59 -16.01
C ARG A 304 -21.57 43.06 -15.81
N ASP A 305 -20.71 42.56 -14.89
CA ASP A 305 -20.54 41.13 -14.64
C ASP A 305 -21.77 40.56 -13.90
N LEU A 306 -22.45 41.43 -13.10
CA LEU A 306 -23.69 41.08 -12.40
C LEU A 306 -24.90 40.96 -13.33
N GLN A 307 -24.78 41.43 -14.58
CA GLN A 307 -25.87 41.43 -15.56
C GLN A 307 -25.73 40.33 -16.61
N GLN A 308 -24.64 39.58 -16.61
CA GLN A 308 -24.46 38.45 -17.51
C GLN A 308 -25.24 37.24 -16.97
N PRO A 309 -26.03 36.57 -17.82
CA PRO A 309 -26.62 35.30 -17.45
C PRO A 309 -25.49 34.28 -17.26
N GLY A 310 -25.45 33.64 -16.08
CA GLY A 310 -24.51 32.56 -15.77
C GLY A 310 -24.87 31.25 -16.44
#